data_23df37651ff7552707af85c0f67b7d89
#
_entry.id   23df37651ff7552707af85c0f67b7d89
#
_cell.length_a   1.000
_cell.length_b   1.000
_cell.length_c   1.000
_cell.angle_alpha   90.00
_cell.angle_beta   90.00
_cell.angle_gamma   90.00
#
_symmetry.space_group_name_H-M   'P 1'
#
loop_
_entity.id
_entity.type
_entity.pdbx_description
1 polymer ?
#
loop_
_entity_poly.entity_id
_entity_poly.type
_entity_poly.pdbx_seq_one_letter_code
_entity_poly.pdbx_strand_id
1 'polypeptide(L)'
;NSYRYSLQNGQPFGVIEGINVKRDAQGRMLLNADGSIQKTEFEAVGNANPDFMLGFGNSFKFGSFFANVLIDARFGGDVMSLTEATNDQFGVSKVSGDARNNGGVAINAVYAAGPNAGTAYAGKYDAERYYSQIGGRAGASGEYIYDATNVSLREFAFGYTFNVKSVKFLQSANLSLVGRNLFF
;
A
#
# COMPACT_ATOMS: atom_id res chain seq x y z
N ASN A 1 5.19 -14.43 11.97
CA ASN A 1 4.39 -13.51 11.16
C ASN A 1 4.83 -12.09 11.47
N SER A 2 5.06 -11.29 10.44
CA SER A 2 5.50 -9.89 10.58
C SER A 2 4.35 -8.92 10.86
N TYR A 3 3.11 -9.32 10.62
CA TYR A 3 1.90 -8.56 10.91
C TYR A 3 0.72 -9.51 11.08
N ARG A 4 -0.34 -9.03 11.72
CA ARG A 4 -1.61 -9.72 11.87
C ARG A 4 -2.76 -8.71 12.00
N TYR A 5 -3.95 -9.14 11.63
CA TYR A 5 -5.18 -8.43 12.00
C TYR A 5 -5.57 -8.87 13.41
N SER A 6 -5.90 -7.92 14.27
CA SER A 6 -6.27 -8.21 15.64
C SER A 6 -7.61 -7.57 16.03
N LEU A 7 -8.28 -8.22 16.96
CA LEU A 7 -9.45 -7.70 17.65
C LEU A 7 -9.03 -7.48 19.10
N GLN A 8 -8.97 -6.23 19.51
CA GLN A 8 -8.59 -5.84 20.86
C GLN A 8 -9.72 -5.06 21.53
N ASN A 9 -9.92 -5.31 22.81
CA ASN A 9 -10.93 -4.58 23.58
C ASN A 9 -10.56 -3.07 23.61
N GLY A 10 -11.52 -2.22 23.23
CA GLY A 10 -11.34 -0.78 23.18
C GLY A 10 -10.61 -0.26 21.95
N GLN A 11 -10.21 -1.12 21.01
CA GLN A 11 -9.60 -0.73 19.73
C GLN A 11 -10.62 -0.85 18.59
N PRO A 12 -10.46 -0.08 17.51
CA PRO A 12 -11.28 -0.21 16.29
C PRO A 12 -11.18 -1.63 15.71
N PHE A 13 -12.25 -2.06 15.04
CA PHE A 13 -12.19 -3.27 14.21
C PHE A 13 -11.19 -3.05 13.07
N GLY A 14 -10.41 -4.10 12.73
CA GLY A 14 -9.49 -4.07 11.58
C GLY A 14 -8.10 -3.51 11.88
N VAL A 15 -7.73 -3.40 13.16
CA VAL A 15 -6.35 -3.01 13.54
C VAL A 15 -5.35 -3.98 12.93
N ILE A 16 -4.35 -3.41 12.29
CA ILE A 16 -3.16 -4.11 11.81
C ILE A 16 -2.10 -3.95 12.90
N GLU A 17 -1.69 -5.06 13.51
CA GLU A 17 -0.53 -5.09 14.38
C GLU A 17 0.70 -5.53 13.61
N GLY A 18 1.81 -4.89 13.89
CA GLY A 18 3.09 -5.17 13.26
C GLY A 18 4.26 -4.74 14.12
N ILE A 19 5.41 -4.77 13.55
CA ILE A 19 6.69 -4.40 14.17
C ILE A 19 7.18 -3.12 13.48
N ASN A 20 7.51 -2.10 14.27
CA ASN A 20 8.13 -0.88 13.78
C ASN A 20 9.64 -0.85 14.07
N VAL A 21 10.35 0.03 13.35
CA VAL A 21 11.69 0.46 13.74
C VAL A 21 11.57 1.37 14.96
N LYS A 22 12.30 1.08 16.03
CA LYS A 22 12.35 1.97 17.20
C LYS A 22 13.00 3.30 16.83
N ARG A 23 12.35 4.39 17.24
CA ARG A 23 12.82 5.76 17.03
C ARG A 23 12.85 6.53 18.36
N ASP A 24 13.77 7.47 18.46
CA ASP A 24 13.78 8.41 19.60
C ASP A 24 12.78 9.56 19.43
N ALA A 25 12.76 10.48 20.40
CA ALA A 25 11.87 11.64 20.39
C ALA A 25 12.15 12.62 19.22
N GLN A 26 13.30 12.51 18.56
CA GLN A 26 13.69 13.29 17.38
C GLN A 26 13.40 12.54 16.06
N GLY A 27 12.78 11.35 16.13
CA GLY A 27 12.48 10.51 14.97
C GLY A 27 13.69 9.74 14.41
N ARG A 28 14.85 9.73 15.08
CA ARG A 28 16.03 9.01 14.65
C ARG A 28 15.91 7.51 14.96
N MET A 29 16.30 6.65 14.05
CA MET A 29 16.33 5.20 14.28
C MET A 29 17.30 4.86 15.41
N LEU A 30 16.90 3.95 16.28
CA LEU A 30 17.76 3.43 17.35
C LEU A 30 18.54 2.22 16.88
N LEU A 31 19.86 2.26 17.06
CA LEU A 31 20.76 1.16 16.75
C LEU A 31 21.28 0.50 18.03
N ASN A 32 21.46 -0.80 17.97
CA ASN A 32 22.18 -1.55 19.00
C ASN A 32 23.70 -1.25 18.95
N ALA A 33 24.46 -1.76 19.92
CA ALA A 33 25.92 -1.59 19.98
C ALA A 33 26.64 -2.15 18.75
N ASP A 34 26.11 -3.21 18.14
CA ASP A 34 26.61 -3.83 16.89
C ASP A 34 26.16 -3.10 15.61
N GLY A 35 25.39 -2.02 15.78
CA GLY A 35 24.81 -1.25 14.68
C GLY A 35 23.55 -1.87 14.05
N SER A 36 22.98 -2.95 14.58
CA SER A 36 21.71 -3.47 14.13
C SER A 36 20.55 -2.54 14.51
N ILE A 37 19.48 -2.53 13.68
CA ILE A 37 18.31 -1.67 13.88
C ILE A 37 17.45 -2.25 15.00
N GLN A 38 17.13 -1.43 16.00
CA GLN A 38 16.17 -1.82 17.05
C GLN A 38 14.74 -1.81 16.53
N LYS A 39 13.98 -2.83 16.92
CA LYS A 39 12.57 -2.99 16.55
C LYS A 39 11.69 -2.98 17.79
N THR A 40 10.41 -2.59 17.59
CA THR A 40 9.39 -2.68 18.64
C THR A 40 8.93 -4.14 18.81
N GLU A 41 8.16 -4.38 19.88
CA GLU A 41 7.26 -5.51 19.94
C GLU A 41 6.07 -5.28 18.99
N PHE A 42 5.14 -6.24 18.91
CA PHE A 42 3.93 -6.07 18.13
C PHE A 42 3.09 -4.92 18.73
N GLU A 43 2.78 -3.95 17.88
CA GLU A 43 1.97 -2.80 18.21
C GLU A 43 1.02 -2.46 17.05
N ALA A 44 0.03 -1.60 17.27
CA ALA A 44 -0.85 -1.13 16.21
C ALA A 44 -0.05 -0.27 15.21
N VAL A 45 0.01 -0.70 13.97
CA VAL A 45 0.73 -0.03 12.87
C VAL A 45 -0.20 0.54 11.81
N GLY A 46 -1.49 0.20 11.85
CA GLY A 46 -2.49 0.69 10.91
C GLY A 46 -3.87 0.11 11.17
N ASN A 47 -4.84 0.49 10.36
CA ASN A 47 -6.20 -0.03 10.37
C ASN A 47 -6.65 -0.36 8.95
N ALA A 48 -7.07 -1.60 8.69
CA ALA A 48 -7.48 -2.05 7.36
C ALA A 48 -8.82 -1.49 6.89
N ASN A 49 -9.64 -0.96 7.81
CA ASN A 49 -10.96 -0.45 7.43
C ASN A 49 -10.87 0.97 6.88
N PRO A 50 -11.56 1.26 5.77
CA PRO A 50 -11.69 2.62 5.30
C PRO A 50 -12.56 3.45 6.26
N ASP A 51 -12.33 4.76 6.28
CA ASP A 51 -13.19 5.72 6.98
C ASP A 51 -14.58 5.74 6.32
N PHE A 52 -14.60 5.75 4.99
CA PHE A 52 -15.82 5.61 4.19
C PHE A 52 -15.53 5.14 2.77
N MET A 53 -16.56 4.64 2.11
CA MET A 53 -16.54 4.30 0.69
C MET A 53 -17.63 5.06 -0.04
N LEU A 54 -17.35 5.48 -1.27
CA LEU A 54 -18.28 6.20 -2.13
C LEU A 54 -18.37 5.50 -3.48
N GLY A 55 -19.60 5.18 -3.90
CA GLY A 55 -19.90 4.72 -5.26
C GLY A 55 -20.70 5.77 -6.01
N PHE A 56 -20.24 6.19 -7.19
CA PHE A 56 -20.97 7.09 -8.07
C PHE A 56 -21.27 6.38 -9.38
N GLY A 57 -22.55 6.05 -9.60
CA GLY A 57 -23.05 5.47 -10.84
C GLY A 57 -23.93 6.47 -11.59
N ASN A 58 -23.70 6.63 -12.89
CA ASN A 58 -24.53 7.46 -13.73
C ASN A 58 -24.79 6.81 -15.09
N SER A 59 -26.02 6.94 -15.58
CA SER A 59 -26.45 6.44 -16.87
C SER A 59 -27.04 7.56 -17.70
N PHE A 60 -26.51 7.76 -18.88
CA PHE A 60 -26.96 8.76 -19.83
C PHE A 60 -27.60 8.09 -21.02
N LYS A 61 -28.73 8.63 -21.48
CA LYS A 61 -29.38 8.19 -22.72
C LYS A 61 -29.75 9.41 -23.56
N PHE A 62 -29.27 9.41 -24.80
CA PHE A 62 -29.60 10.45 -25.78
C PHE A 62 -29.97 9.79 -27.09
N GLY A 63 -31.30 9.77 -27.36
CA GLY A 63 -31.85 9.05 -28.51
C GLY A 63 -31.51 7.54 -28.42
N SER A 64 -30.79 7.06 -29.42
CA SER A 64 -30.33 5.66 -29.47
C SER A 64 -28.96 5.44 -28.82
N PHE A 65 -28.26 6.48 -28.43
CA PHE A 65 -26.98 6.37 -27.72
C PHE A 65 -27.22 6.22 -26.22
N PHE A 66 -26.34 5.45 -25.57
CA PHE A 66 -26.28 5.38 -24.12
C PHE A 66 -24.84 5.38 -23.63
N ALA A 67 -24.62 5.90 -22.44
CA ALA A 67 -23.35 5.84 -21.75
C ALA A 67 -23.59 5.55 -20.27
N ASN A 68 -22.76 4.65 -19.69
CA ASN A 68 -22.76 4.36 -18.27
C ASN A 68 -21.38 4.64 -17.71
N VAL A 69 -21.34 5.25 -16.54
CA VAL A 69 -20.12 5.53 -15.79
C VAL A 69 -20.28 5.01 -14.39
N LEU A 70 -19.30 4.26 -13.90
CA LEU A 70 -19.22 3.82 -12.51
C LEU A 70 -17.85 4.22 -11.96
N ILE A 71 -17.85 5.10 -10.97
CA ILE A 71 -16.70 5.51 -10.20
C ILE A 71 -16.85 4.94 -8.80
N ASP A 72 -15.78 4.40 -8.28
CA ASP A 72 -15.69 3.85 -6.93
C ASP A 72 -14.51 4.49 -6.21
N ALA A 73 -14.76 4.93 -4.98
CA ALA A 73 -13.75 5.59 -4.17
C ALA A 73 -13.71 4.98 -2.77
N ARG A 74 -12.53 4.76 -2.26
CA ARG A 74 -12.24 4.35 -0.91
C ARG A 74 -11.35 5.42 -0.28
N PHE A 75 -11.73 5.89 0.90
CA PHE A 75 -10.99 6.88 1.67
C PHE A 75 -10.55 6.29 3.00
N GLY A 76 -9.27 6.44 3.30
CA GLY A 76 -8.66 5.86 4.49
C GLY A 76 -8.50 4.34 4.42
N GLY A 77 -8.07 3.80 5.54
CA GLY A 77 -7.65 2.42 5.67
C GLY A 77 -6.21 2.22 5.21
N ASP A 78 -5.59 1.17 5.75
CA ASP A 78 -4.20 0.86 5.49
C ASP A 78 -4.06 -0.52 4.85
N VAL A 79 -3.00 -0.69 4.07
CA VAL A 79 -2.62 -1.97 3.47
C VAL A 79 -1.14 -2.25 3.72
N MET A 80 -0.82 -3.49 4.09
CA MET A 80 0.55 -3.96 4.23
C MET A 80 1.03 -4.60 2.93
N SER A 81 2.16 -4.12 2.39
CA SER A 81 2.80 -4.65 1.18
C SER A 81 3.86 -5.72 1.52
N LEU A 82 3.40 -6.95 1.79
CA LEU A 82 4.32 -8.06 2.06
C LEU A 82 5.19 -8.43 0.85
N THR A 83 4.67 -8.25 -0.36
CA THR A 83 5.44 -8.50 -1.60
C THR A 83 6.63 -7.56 -1.69
N GLU A 84 6.43 -6.27 -1.42
CA GLU A 84 7.50 -5.28 -1.42
C GLU A 84 8.53 -5.58 -0.32
N ALA A 85 8.05 -5.80 0.91
CA ALA A 85 8.92 -6.19 2.03
C ALA A 85 9.80 -7.41 1.69
N THR A 86 9.22 -8.40 0.99
CA THR A 86 9.95 -9.61 0.57
C THR A 86 10.95 -9.30 -0.53
N ASN A 87 10.56 -8.51 -1.54
CA ASN A 87 11.46 -8.11 -2.62
C ASN A 87 12.64 -7.28 -2.11
N ASP A 88 12.41 -6.41 -1.14
CA ASP A 88 13.45 -5.62 -0.49
C ASP A 88 14.41 -6.51 0.28
N GLN A 89 13.90 -7.44 1.08
CA GLN A 89 14.73 -8.39 1.84
C GLN A 89 15.70 -9.17 0.94
N PHE A 90 15.25 -9.59 -0.23
CA PHE A 90 16.06 -10.33 -1.19
C PHE A 90 16.89 -9.44 -2.14
N GLY A 91 16.79 -8.13 -2.01
CA GLY A 91 17.57 -7.18 -2.82
C GLY A 91 17.15 -7.14 -4.30
N VAL A 92 15.93 -7.59 -4.63
CA VAL A 92 15.40 -7.68 -6.01
C VAL A 92 14.48 -6.52 -6.37
N SER A 93 14.13 -5.67 -5.42
CA SER A 93 13.39 -4.43 -5.70
C SER A 93 14.29 -3.37 -6.34
N LYS A 94 13.67 -2.43 -7.06
CA LYS A 94 14.41 -1.28 -7.61
C LYS A 94 15.06 -0.46 -6.50
N VAL A 95 14.37 -0.25 -5.39
CA VAL A 95 14.82 0.58 -4.26
C VAL A 95 16.06 -0.04 -3.61
N SER A 96 16.04 -1.34 -3.33
CA SER A 96 17.19 -2.05 -2.76
C SER A 96 18.39 -2.10 -3.74
N GLY A 97 18.10 -2.25 -5.04
CA GLY A 97 19.11 -2.19 -6.09
C GLY A 97 19.78 -0.82 -6.21
N ASP A 98 18.97 0.24 -6.22
CA ASP A 98 19.47 1.63 -6.26
C ASP A 98 20.31 1.94 -4.99
N ALA A 99 19.85 1.54 -3.82
CA ALA A 99 20.60 1.72 -2.56
C ALA A 99 21.98 1.04 -2.61
N ARG A 100 22.03 -0.21 -3.07
CA ARG A 100 23.29 -0.94 -3.24
C ARG A 100 24.25 -0.21 -4.21
N ASN A 101 23.72 0.22 -5.36
CA ASN A 101 24.52 0.91 -6.38
C ASN A 101 25.00 2.29 -5.92
N ASN A 102 24.26 2.94 -5.02
CA ASN A 102 24.62 4.24 -4.42
C ASN A 102 25.47 4.10 -3.13
N GLY A 103 25.96 2.92 -2.81
CA GLY A 103 26.84 2.68 -1.66
C GLY A 103 26.12 2.64 -0.31
N GLY A 104 24.82 2.31 -0.29
CA GLY A 104 24.02 2.11 0.91
C GLY A 104 22.83 3.06 1.05
N VAL A 105 22.14 2.94 2.17
CA VAL A 105 20.94 3.70 2.54
C VAL A 105 21.33 4.86 3.46
N ALA A 106 20.90 6.07 3.12
CA ALA A 106 21.03 7.21 4.03
C ALA A 106 20.00 7.07 5.15
N ILE A 107 20.45 6.86 6.38
CA ILE A 107 19.57 6.76 7.55
C ILE A 107 19.86 7.88 8.54
N ASN A 108 18.80 8.35 9.20
CA ASN A 108 18.94 9.21 10.37
C ASN A 108 18.84 8.32 11.61
N ALA A 109 19.99 7.97 12.19
CA ALA A 109 20.07 6.99 13.27
C ALA A 109 21.05 7.40 14.36
N VAL A 110 20.86 6.85 15.55
CA VAL A 110 21.69 7.05 16.74
C VAL A 110 21.90 5.72 17.45
N TYR A 111 23.10 5.50 17.96
CA TYR A 111 23.37 4.34 18.80
C TYR A 111 22.67 4.49 20.15
N ALA A 112 21.80 3.56 20.51
CA ALA A 112 21.10 3.55 21.79
C ALA A 112 21.89 2.83 22.90
N ALA A 113 22.90 2.03 22.52
CA ALA A 113 23.68 1.22 23.46
C ALA A 113 25.13 1.08 23.00
N GLY A 114 25.96 0.59 23.91
CA GLY A 114 27.37 0.31 23.66
C GLY A 114 28.30 1.53 23.78
N PRO A 115 29.58 1.39 23.36
CA PRO A 115 30.57 2.46 23.48
C PRO A 115 30.22 3.75 22.72
N ASN A 116 29.41 3.65 21.69
CA ASN A 116 28.96 4.77 20.85
C ASN A 116 27.60 5.31 21.26
N ALA A 117 27.03 4.91 22.40
CA ALA A 117 25.72 5.35 22.83
C ALA A 117 25.57 6.89 22.79
N GLY A 118 24.46 7.38 22.21
CA GLY A 118 24.19 8.81 22.04
C GLY A 118 24.85 9.45 20.80
N THR A 119 25.75 8.75 20.10
CA THR A 119 26.37 9.29 18.89
C THR A 119 25.53 8.99 17.65
N ALA A 120 25.48 9.93 16.71
CA ALA A 120 24.82 9.73 15.43
C ALA A 120 25.57 8.71 14.57
N TYR A 121 24.82 7.90 13.84
CA TYR A 121 25.42 7.03 12.82
C TYR A 121 25.98 7.87 11.67
N ALA A 122 27.22 7.63 11.30
CA ALA A 122 27.91 8.38 10.26
C ALA A 122 27.94 7.59 8.94
N GLY A 123 27.65 8.29 7.83
CA GLY A 123 27.70 7.70 6.49
C GLY A 123 26.40 6.99 6.07
N LYS A 124 26.51 6.14 5.06
CA LYS A 124 25.40 5.32 4.57
C LYS A 124 25.41 3.96 5.24
N TYR A 125 24.24 3.48 5.59
CA TYR A 125 24.06 2.14 6.12
C TYR A 125 24.13 1.12 4.99
N ASP A 126 24.79 0.02 5.20
CA ASP A 126 24.90 -1.03 4.19
C ASP A 126 23.52 -1.48 3.70
N ALA A 127 23.33 -1.55 2.38
CA ALA A 127 22.03 -1.79 1.79
C ALA A 127 21.49 -3.19 2.09
N GLU A 128 22.33 -4.23 2.01
CA GLU A 128 21.93 -5.59 2.32
C GLU A 128 21.56 -5.71 3.79
N ARG A 129 22.36 -5.17 4.66
CA ARG A 129 22.13 -5.18 6.11
C ARG A 129 20.84 -4.41 6.46
N TYR A 130 20.55 -3.30 5.77
CA TYR A 130 19.31 -2.53 5.98
C TYR A 130 18.08 -3.35 5.60
N TYR A 131 18.00 -3.77 4.34
CA TYR A 131 16.82 -4.44 3.81
C TYR A 131 16.62 -5.85 4.38
N SER A 132 17.65 -6.55 4.77
CA SER A 132 17.53 -7.83 5.49
C SER A 132 16.95 -7.67 6.90
N GLN A 133 17.10 -6.52 7.52
CA GLN A 133 16.55 -6.24 8.85
C GLN A 133 15.15 -5.68 8.83
N ILE A 134 14.80 -4.79 7.87
CA ILE A 134 13.47 -4.19 7.79
C ILE A 134 12.50 -4.98 6.92
N GLY A 135 13.00 -5.65 5.87
CA GLY A 135 12.21 -6.38 4.91
C GLY A 135 11.77 -7.77 5.37
N GLY A 136 10.90 -8.38 4.55
CA GLY A 136 10.44 -9.74 4.72
C GLY A 136 9.46 -9.97 5.87
N ARG A 137 9.26 -11.26 6.16
CA ARG A 137 8.26 -11.71 7.16
C ARG A 137 8.67 -11.50 8.61
N ALA A 138 9.93 -11.28 8.90
CA ALA A 138 10.47 -11.04 10.24
C ALA A 138 10.98 -9.61 10.41
N GLY A 139 10.76 -8.77 9.41
CA GLY A 139 11.20 -7.39 9.36
C GLY A 139 10.31 -6.43 10.15
N ALA A 140 10.53 -5.14 9.90
CA ALA A 140 9.72 -4.06 10.44
C ALA A 140 8.52 -3.81 9.52
N SER A 141 7.45 -4.57 9.70
CA SER A 141 6.26 -4.50 8.84
C SER A 141 5.59 -3.13 8.79
N GLY A 142 5.76 -2.31 9.84
CA GLY A 142 5.26 -0.94 9.88
C GLY A 142 5.86 -0.03 8.81
N GLU A 143 7.09 -0.32 8.33
CA GLU A 143 7.73 0.43 7.24
C GLU A 143 7.11 0.13 5.86
N TYR A 144 6.19 -0.85 5.78
CA TYR A 144 5.50 -1.30 4.56
C TYR A 144 3.97 -1.17 4.66
N ILE A 145 3.51 -0.30 5.54
CA ILE A 145 2.09 0.08 5.67
C ILE A 145 1.85 1.31 4.82
N TYR A 146 0.85 1.24 3.96
CA TYR A 146 0.49 2.30 3.02
C TYR A 146 -0.97 2.67 3.15
N ASP A 147 -1.29 3.94 2.94
CA ASP A 147 -2.67 4.42 2.83
C ASP A 147 -3.35 3.74 1.62
N ALA A 148 -4.51 3.14 1.85
CA ALA A 148 -5.31 2.45 0.84
C ALA A 148 -6.35 3.36 0.17
N THR A 149 -6.31 4.67 0.39
CA THR A 149 -7.16 5.64 -0.30
C THR A 149 -6.97 5.53 -1.80
N ASN A 150 -8.05 5.31 -2.53
CA ASN A 150 -8.01 5.29 -3.99
C ASN A 150 -9.36 5.72 -4.60
N VAL A 151 -9.31 6.21 -5.84
CA VAL A 151 -10.47 6.51 -6.66
C VAL A 151 -10.31 5.78 -7.99
N SER A 152 -11.26 4.92 -8.32
CA SER A 152 -11.20 4.05 -9.49
C SER A 152 -12.33 4.33 -10.47
N LEU A 153 -12.02 4.44 -11.75
CA LEU A 153 -13.03 4.35 -12.81
C LEU A 153 -13.30 2.87 -13.09
N ARG A 154 -14.32 2.33 -12.39
CA ARG A 154 -14.66 0.90 -12.41
C ARG A 154 -15.23 0.45 -13.75
N GLU A 155 -16.11 1.26 -14.33
CA GLU A 155 -16.72 0.95 -15.61
C GLU A 155 -17.02 2.25 -16.39
N PHE A 156 -16.70 2.22 -17.65
CA PHE A 156 -17.22 3.13 -18.65
C PHE A 156 -17.77 2.31 -19.80
N ALA A 157 -19.05 2.47 -20.10
CA ALA A 157 -19.69 1.85 -21.24
C ALA A 157 -20.29 2.91 -22.15
N PHE A 158 -20.11 2.76 -23.45
CA PHE A 158 -20.75 3.59 -24.45
C PHE A 158 -21.33 2.71 -25.54
N GLY A 159 -22.57 2.95 -25.93
CA GLY A 159 -23.23 2.10 -26.89
C GLY A 159 -24.35 2.77 -27.68
N TYR A 160 -24.82 2.02 -28.65
CA TYR A 160 -25.90 2.40 -29.54
C TYR A 160 -26.93 1.29 -29.64
N THR A 161 -28.22 1.66 -29.56
CA THR A 161 -29.38 0.78 -29.73
C THR A 161 -29.94 0.93 -31.13
N PHE A 162 -29.88 -0.13 -31.90
CA PHE A 162 -30.51 -0.20 -33.23
C PHE A 162 -31.95 -0.72 -33.10
N ASN A 163 -32.92 -0.04 -33.67
CA ASN A 163 -34.27 -0.53 -33.85
C ASN A 163 -34.31 -1.44 -35.08
N VAL A 164 -34.48 -2.73 -34.88
CA VAL A 164 -34.49 -3.71 -35.98
C VAL A 164 -35.94 -4.02 -36.36
N LYS A 165 -36.47 -3.33 -37.36
CA LYS A 165 -37.86 -3.56 -37.83
C LYS A 165 -37.99 -4.64 -38.90
N SER A 166 -36.85 -5.08 -39.49
CA SER A 166 -36.83 -6.00 -40.65
C SER A 166 -36.87 -7.47 -40.28
N VAL A 167 -36.70 -7.82 -39.02
CA VAL A 167 -36.62 -9.22 -38.56
C VAL A 167 -37.74 -9.48 -37.53
N LYS A 168 -38.66 -10.37 -37.85
CA LYS A 168 -39.91 -10.61 -37.09
C LYS A 168 -39.70 -10.98 -35.61
N PHE A 169 -38.54 -11.59 -35.27
CA PHE A 169 -38.24 -12.03 -33.90
C PHE A 169 -37.24 -11.11 -33.15
N LEU A 170 -36.71 -10.06 -33.82
CA LEU A 170 -35.74 -9.15 -33.23
C LEU A 170 -36.28 -7.72 -33.23
N GLN A 171 -36.55 -7.18 -32.06
CA GLN A 171 -37.10 -5.80 -31.91
C GLN A 171 -36.00 -4.75 -31.85
N SER A 172 -34.87 -5.09 -31.20
CA SER A 172 -33.74 -4.19 -31.07
C SER A 172 -32.41 -4.96 -30.95
N ALA A 173 -31.33 -4.32 -31.30
CA ALA A 173 -29.96 -4.82 -31.10
C ALA A 173 -29.15 -3.72 -30.44
N ASN A 174 -28.31 -4.06 -29.48
CA ASN A 174 -27.40 -3.13 -28.81
C ASN A 174 -25.96 -3.49 -29.17
N LEU A 175 -25.21 -2.46 -29.56
CA LEU A 175 -23.76 -2.56 -29.70
C LEU A 175 -23.12 -1.61 -28.66
N SER A 176 -22.24 -2.14 -27.83
CA SER A 176 -21.54 -1.32 -26.82
C SER A 176 -20.08 -1.67 -26.73
N LEU A 177 -19.29 -0.64 -26.41
CA LEU A 177 -17.91 -0.75 -25.98
C LEU A 177 -17.87 -0.56 -24.46
N VAL A 178 -17.27 -1.51 -23.75
CA VAL A 178 -17.18 -1.47 -22.29
C VAL A 178 -15.73 -1.57 -21.88
N GLY A 179 -15.25 -0.57 -21.15
CA GLY A 179 -13.97 -0.58 -20.45
C GLY A 179 -14.19 -0.75 -18.96
N ARG A 180 -13.37 -1.60 -18.32
CA ARG A 180 -13.43 -1.83 -16.87
C ARG A 180 -12.07 -1.61 -16.24
N ASN A 181 -12.08 -1.11 -14.98
CA ASN A 181 -10.86 -0.82 -14.21
C ASN A 181 -9.85 0.00 -15.02
N LEU A 182 -10.33 1.11 -15.61
CA LEU A 182 -9.56 1.90 -16.59
C LEU A 182 -8.44 2.67 -15.94
N PHE A 183 -8.62 3.12 -14.69
CA PHE A 183 -7.53 3.65 -13.87
C PHE A 183 -7.88 3.61 -12.38
N PHE A 184 -6.83 3.80 -11.55
CA PHE A 184 -6.88 3.83 -10.08
C PHE A 184 -6.20 5.11 -9.58
#